data_d42015e7c983d291992292c3ceacde0e
#
_entry.id   d42015e7c983d291992292c3ceacde0e
#
_cell.length_a   1.000
_cell.length_b   1.000
_cell.length_c   1.000
_cell.angle_alpha   90.00
_cell.angle_beta   90.00
_cell.angle_gamma   90.00
#
_symmetry.space_group_name_H-M   'P 1'
#
loop_
_entity.id
_entity.type
_entity.pdbx_description
1 polymer ?
#
loop_
_entity_poly.entity_id
_entity_poly.type
_entity_poly.pdbx_seq_one_letter_code
_entity_poly.pdbx_strand_id
1 'polypeptide(L)'
;ALVRMHHEKKVSERLDKMGIENFIPVQQELHQWSDRRKMITSVLLPMMVFVHVDPKERMEVLSFSTVSRYMVMRGESSPAVIPDEQMARFRFMLDYSAESVSMNSSPLARGEQVRVIKGPLTGLVGELVNVDGKSKIAVRLNMLGCACVDMPIGYVEPVKTVV
;
A
#
# COMPACT_ATOMS: atom_id res chain seq x y z
N ALA A 1 -7.34 7.87 -5.91
CA ALA A 1 -7.50 8.56 -7.20
C ALA A 1 -6.62 7.91 -8.28
N LEU A 2 -7.19 7.71 -9.47
CA LEU A 2 -6.43 7.22 -10.63
C LEU A 2 -5.89 8.42 -11.40
N VAL A 3 -4.59 8.41 -11.66
CA VAL A 3 -3.86 9.50 -12.30
C VAL A 3 -3.20 9.02 -13.59
N ARG A 4 -2.77 9.96 -14.41
CA ARG A 4 -1.98 9.65 -15.62
C ARG A 4 -0.64 9.02 -15.25
N MET A 5 -0.17 8.12 -16.08
CA MET A 5 1.13 7.45 -15.92
C MET A 5 2.26 8.49 -15.74
N HIS A 6 3.12 8.23 -14.79
CA HIS A 6 4.25 9.09 -14.41
C HIS A 6 3.89 10.48 -13.87
N HIS A 7 2.62 10.71 -13.52
CA HIS A 7 2.17 11.98 -12.93
C HIS A 7 1.90 11.88 -11.42
N GLU A 8 2.11 10.73 -10.81
CA GLU A 8 1.82 10.46 -9.40
C GLU A 8 2.48 11.49 -8.48
N LYS A 9 3.78 11.73 -8.67
CA LYS A 9 4.56 12.67 -7.85
C LYS A 9 4.10 14.11 -8.05
N LYS A 10 3.81 14.51 -9.29
CA LYS A 10 3.32 15.87 -9.60
C LYS A 10 1.95 16.13 -8.97
N VAL A 11 1.06 15.15 -9.02
CA VAL A 11 -0.25 15.24 -8.36
C VAL A 11 -0.09 15.34 -6.86
N SER A 12 0.77 14.51 -6.26
CA SER A 12 1.07 14.55 -4.83
C SER A 12 1.60 15.91 -4.39
N GLU A 13 2.58 16.47 -5.10
CA GLU A 13 3.13 17.79 -4.80
C GLU A 13 2.07 18.88 -4.86
N ARG A 14 1.18 18.82 -5.84
CA ARG A 14 0.07 19.77 -5.95
C ARG A 14 -0.92 19.65 -4.80
N LEU A 15 -1.23 18.42 -4.40
CA LEU A 15 -2.11 18.16 -3.26
C LEU A 15 -1.47 18.64 -1.95
N ASP A 16 -0.17 18.45 -1.77
CA ASP A 16 0.56 18.96 -0.61
C ASP A 16 0.46 20.48 -0.50
N LYS A 17 0.61 21.18 -1.62
CA LYS A 17 0.48 22.66 -1.68
C LYS A 17 -0.94 23.13 -1.33
N MET A 18 -1.95 22.30 -1.56
CA MET A 18 -3.33 22.60 -1.22
C MET A 18 -3.70 22.17 0.21
N GLY A 19 -2.77 21.55 0.94
CA GLY A 19 -3.02 21.03 2.27
C GLY A 19 -3.88 19.77 2.30
N ILE A 20 -3.99 19.05 1.19
CA ILE A 20 -4.74 17.81 1.09
C ILE A 20 -3.83 16.63 1.39
N GLU A 21 -4.20 15.85 2.41
CA GLU A 21 -3.45 14.64 2.79
C GLU A 21 -3.49 13.60 1.68
N ASN A 22 -2.31 13.15 1.26
CA ASN A 22 -2.18 12.18 0.18
C ASN A 22 -0.99 11.25 0.44
N PHE A 23 -0.99 10.11 -0.26
CA PHE A 23 0.07 9.13 -0.12
C PHE A 23 0.30 8.42 -1.45
N ILE A 24 1.58 8.29 -1.83
CA ILE A 24 2.02 7.44 -2.93
C ILE A 24 2.87 6.33 -2.33
N PRO A 25 2.51 5.05 -2.54
CA PRO A 25 3.33 3.94 -2.07
C PRO A 25 4.59 3.82 -2.92
N VAL A 26 5.72 4.24 -2.36
CA VAL A 26 7.03 4.16 -3.01
C VAL A 26 7.98 3.33 -2.16
N GLN A 27 8.90 2.66 -2.81
CA GLN A 27 9.99 1.96 -2.15
C GLN A 27 11.29 2.14 -2.91
N GLN A 28 12.40 2.02 -2.21
CA GLN A 28 13.71 2.08 -2.84
C GLN A 28 14.16 0.65 -3.18
N GLU A 29 14.58 0.47 -4.42
CA GLU A 29 15.09 -0.78 -4.92
C GLU A 29 16.50 -0.60 -5.47
N LEU A 30 17.36 -1.58 -5.17
CA LEU A 30 18.71 -1.60 -5.73
C LEU A 30 18.67 -2.21 -7.13
N HIS A 31 18.86 -1.38 -8.14
CA HIS A 31 19.02 -1.84 -9.51
C HIS A 31 20.50 -2.01 -9.85
N GLN A 32 20.84 -3.20 -10.29
CA GLN A 32 22.17 -3.50 -10.79
C GLN A 32 22.15 -3.46 -12.32
N TRP A 33 22.86 -2.48 -12.88
CA TRP A 33 23.08 -2.39 -14.31
C TRP A 33 24.46 -3.00 -14.63
N SER A 34 24.75 -3.25 -15.88
CA SER A 34 26.01 -3.87 -16.29
C SER A 34 27.26 -3.12 -15.82
N ASP A 35 27.15 -1.81 -15.64
CA ASP A 35 28.25 -0.91 -15.32
C ASP A 35 28.16 -0.29 -13.90
N ARG A 36 27.00 -0.34 -13.24
CA ARG A 36 26.81 0.31 -11.92
C ARG A 36 25.61 -0.21 -11.14
N ARG A 37 25.67 0.00 -9.83
CA ARG A 37 24.52 -0.18 -8.92
C ARG A 37 23.93 1.17 -8.57
N LYS A 38 22.61 1.31 -8.64
CA LYS A 38 21.91 2.53 -8.26
C LYS A 38 20.63 2.20 -7.47
N MET A 39 20.41 2.96 -6.39
CA MET A 39 19.12 2.95 -5.69
C MET A 39 18.09 3.71 -6.51
N ILE A 40 16.99 3.06 -6.84
CA ILE A 40 15.90 3.66 -7.59
C ILE A 40 14.66 3.65 -6.72
N THR A 41 13.95 4.78 -6.69
CA THR A 41 12.63 4.88 -6.06
C THR A 41 11.58 4.38 -7.05
N SER A 42 10.92 3.28 -6.73
CA SER A 42 9.83 2.74 -7.54
C SER A 42 8.47 3.00 -6.90
N VAL A 43 7.46 3.25 -7.74
CA VAL A 43 6.07 3.37 -7.30
C VAL A 43 5.44 1.99 -7.28
N LEU A 44 5.00 1.55 -6.11
CA LEU A 44 4.46 0.19 -5.93
C LEU A 44 3.12 -0.01 -6.65
N LEU A 45 2.30 1.03 -6.68
CA LEU A 45 1.01 1.06 -7.38
C LEU A 45 1.01 2.21 -8.39
N PRO A 46 1.48 1.97 -9.63
CA PRO A 46 1.50 2.99 -10.66
C PRO A 46 0.11 3.54 -10.99
N MET A 47 0.06 4.79 -11.42
CA MET A 47 -1.16 5.49 -11.83
C MET A 47 -2.18 5.67 -10.70
N MET A 48 -1.74 5.64 -9.46
CA MET A 48 -2.62 5.76 -8.29
C MET A 48 -2.03 6.68 -7.24
N VAL A 49 -2.90 7.51 -6.65
CA VAL A 49 -2.60 8.33 -5.48
C VAL A 49 -3.71 8.11 -4.46
N PHE A 50 -3.32 7.75 -3.25
CA PHE A 50 -4.27 7.69 -2.12
C PHE A 50 -4.50 9.09 -1.59
N VAL A 51 -5.75 9.43 -1.33
CA VAL A 51 -6.11 10.74 -0.77
C VAL A 51 -7.03 10.54 0.44
N HIS A 52 -6.79 11.33 1.47
CA HIS A 52 -7.64 11.38 2.66
C HIS A 52 -8.39 12.70 2.63
N VAL A 53 -9.63 12.67 2.17
CA VAL A 53 -10.38 13.86 1.76
C VAL A 53 -11.83 13.84 2.25
N ASP A 54 -12.37 15.02 2.48
CA ASP A 54 -13.80 15.21 2.63
C ASP A 54 -14.49 15.30 1.25
N PRO A 55 -15.84 15.33 1.17
CA PRO A 55 -16.54 15.41 -0.11
C PRO A 55 -16.18 16.63 -0.96
N LYS A 56 -15.87 17.76 -0.35
CA LYS A 56 -15.45 18.98 -1.07
C LYS A 56 -14.06 18.82 -1.67
N GLU A 57 -13.10 18.41 -0.86
CA GLU A 57 -11.73 18.14 -1.31
C GLU A 57 -11.71 17.05 -2.38
N ARG A 58 -12.58 16.06 -2.27
CA ARG A 58 -12.72 14.99 -3.28
C ARG A 58 -13.05 15.56 -4.66
N MET A 59 -13.94 16.54 -4.72
CA MET A 59 -14.29 17.21 -5.97
C MET A 59 -13.16 18.10 -6.48
N GLU A 60 -12.42 18.75 -5.59
CA GLU A 60 -11.26 19.57 -5.96
C GLU A 60 -10.14 18.70 -6.60
N VAL A 61 -9.86 17.54 -6.03
CA VAL A 61 -8.88 16.59 -6.61
C VAL A 61 -9.33 16.14 -8.00
N LEU A 62 -10.63 15.84 -8.17
CA LEU A 62 -11.17 15.39 -9.45
C LEU A 62 -11.10 16.46 -10.54
N SER A 63 -10.97 17.73 -10.18
CA SER A 63 -10.83 18.85 -11.13
C SER A 63 -9.49 18.89 -11.83
N PHE A 64 -8.47 18.17 -11.34
CA PHE A 64 -7.15 18.13 -11.96
C PHE A 64 -7.21 17.38 -13.29
N SER A 65 -6.63 17.97 -14.34
CA SER A 65 -6.58 17.33 -15.67
C SER A 65 -5.78 16.01 -15.68
N THR A 66 -4.88 15.82 -14.72
CA THR A 66 -4.07 14.62 -14.57
C THR A 66 -4.76 13.52 -13.76
N VAL A 67 -5.86 13.83 -13.09
CA VAL A 67 -6.69 12.86 -12.35
C VAL A 67 -7.85 12.45 -13.25
N SER A 68 -7.94 11.15 -13.55
CA SER A 68 -8.99 10.61 -14.41
C SER A 68 -10.29 10.39 -13.67
N ARG A 69 -10.20 9.67 -12.55
CA ARG A 69 -11.37 9.29 -11.74
C ARG A 69 -10.90 8.69 -10.41
N TYR A 70 -11.85 8.44 -9.51
CA TYR A 70 -11.63 7.57 -8.36
C TYR A 70 -11.90 6.11 -8.73
N MET A 71 -11.26 5.18 -8.04
CA MET A 71 -11.64 3.79 -8.11
C MET A 71 -13.01 3.59 -7.48
N VAL A 72 -13.81 2.74 -8.10
CA VAL A 72 -15.17 2.40 -7.65
C VAL A 72 -15.28 0.88 -7.56
N MET A 73 -15.90 0.37 -6.51
CA MET A 73 -16.18 -1.06 -6.42
C MET A 73 -17.21 -1.49 -7.46
N ARG A 74 -17.07 -2.70 -7.94
CA ARG A 74 -18.01 -3.25 -8.91
C ARG A 74 -19.44 -3.22 -8.35
N GLY A 75 -20.33 -2.58 -9.08
CA GLY A 75 -21.73 -2.44 -8.68
C GLY A 75 -22.03 -1.26 -7.78
N GLU A 76 -21.03 -0.44 -7.43
CA GLU A 76 -21.22 0.78 -6.66
C GLU A 76 -20.98 2.02 -7.52
N SER A 77 -21.52 3.16 -7.07
CA SER A 77 -21.33 4.46 -7.73
C SER A 77 -20.43 5.40 -6.96
N SER A 78 -20.17 5.10 -5.71
CA SER A 78 -19.31 5.91 -4.83
C SER A 78 -17.84 5.50 -4.93
N PRO A 79 -16.90 6.45 -4.73
CA PRO A 79 -15.49 6.11 -4.66
C PRO A 79 -15.20 5.05 -3.59
N ALA A 80 -14.29 4.13 -3.91
CA ALA A 80 -13.85 3.11 -2.98
C ALA A 80 -13.11 3.74 -1.81
N VAL A 81 -13.41 3.26 -0.61
CA VAL A 81 -12.76 3.70 0.63
C VAL A 81 -11.87 2.58 1.15
N ILE A 82 -10.62 2.92 1.43
CA ILE A 82 -9.70 2.05 2.15
C ILE A 82 -9.77 2.43 3.63
N PRO A 83 -10.10 1.50 4.55
CA PRO A 83 -10.15 1.82 5.97
C PRO A 83 -8.83 2.37 6.49
N ASP A 84 -8.89 3.34 7.39
CA ASP A 84 -7.71 4.00 7.96
C ASP A 84 -6.73 3.01 8.58
N GLU A 85 -7.23 1.97 9.22
CA GLU A 85 -6.41 0.90 9.80
C GLU A 85 -5.60 0.14 8.74
N GLN A 86 -6.21 -0.16 7.59
CA GLN A 86 -5.51 -0.80 6.47
C GLN A 86 -4.42 0.13 5.91
N MET A 87 -4.71 1.40 5.75
CA MET A 87 -3.73 2.40 5.29
C MET A 87 -2.58 2.56 6.28
N ALA A 88 -2.87 2.61 7.57
CA ALA A 88 -1.85 2.73 8.61
C ALA A 88 -0.90 1.53 8.59
N ARG A 89 -1.42 0.33 8.48
CA ARG A 89 -0.63 -0.91 8.39
C ARG A 89 0.21 -0.96 7.11
N PHE A 90 -0.35 -0.55 6.01
CA PHE A 90 0.35 -0.49 4.72
C PHE A 90 1.51 0.49 4.74
N ARG A 91 1.28 1.70 5.25
CA ARG A 91 2.32 2.72 5.40
C ARG A 91 3.43 2.26 6.34
N PHE A 92 3.07 1.63 7.47
CA PHE A 92 4.04 1.07 8.40
C PHE A 92 4.92 0.01 7.72
N MET A 93 4.31 -0.89 6.95
CA MET A 93 5.05 -1.92 6.20
C MET A 93 6.05 -1.29 5.23
N LEU A 94 5.64 -0.28 4.47
CA LEU A 94 6.53 0.40 3.51
C LEU A 94 7.64 1.19 4.19
N ASP A 95 7.35 1.84 5.31
CA ASP A 95 8.31 2.68 6.02
C ASP A 95 9.41 1.88 6.72
N TYR A 96 9.07 0.71 7.25
CA TYR A 96 9.97 -0.04 8.13
C TYR A 96 10.47 -1.37 7.55
N SER A 97 9.94 -1.85 6.44
CA SER A 97 10.41 -3.11 5.87
C SER A 97 11.85 -2.98 5.36
N ALA A 98 12.70 -3.92 5.79
CA ALA A 98 14.05 -4.06 5.26
C ALA A 98 14.08 -4.72 3.88
N GLU A 99 13.02 -5.45 3.53
CA GLU A 99 12.88 -6.17 2.28
C GLU A 99 11.81 -5.55 1.39
N SER A 100 11.89 -5.86 0.09
CA SER A 100 10.93 -5.34 -0.88
C SER A 100 9.51 -5.82 -0.59
N VAL A 101 8.58 -4.88 -0.56
CA VAL A 101 7.15 -5.14 -0.47
C VAL A 101 6.62 -5.41 -1.87
N SER A 102 5.83 -6.44 -2.04
CA SER A 102 5.15 -6.76 -3.30
C SER A 102 3.64 -6.63 -3.15
N MET A 103 2.98 -6.25 -4.24
CA MET A 103 1.51 -6.27 -4.30
C MET A 103 1.04 -7.53 -4.99
N ASN A 104 0.13 -8.25 -4.33
CA ASN A 104 -0.56 -9.39 -4.90
C ASN A 104 -2.02 -9.01 -5.15
N SER A 105 -2.38 -8.84 -6.40
CA SER A 105 -3.74 -8.50 -6.83
C SER A 105 -4.66 -9.72 -6.92
N SER A 106 -4.09 -10.92 -6.94
CA SER A 106 -4.89 -12.15 -6.94
C SER A 106 -5.54 -12.36 -5.58
N PRO A 107 -6.75 -12.94 -5.54
CA PRO A 107 -7.39 -13.26 -4.27
C PRO A 107 -6.52 -14.27 -3.49
N LEU A 108 -6.05 -13.86 -2.32
CA LEU A 108 -5.40 -14.75 -1.38
C LEU A 108 -6.42 -15.23 -0.36
N ALA A 109 -6.34 -16.52 -0.02
CA ALA A 109 -7.09 -17.05 1.10
C ALA A 109 -6.72 -16.28 2.38
N ARG A 110 -7.70 -16.05 3.24
CA ARG A 110 -7.46 -15.39 4.53
C ARG A 110 -6.52 -16.23 5.37
N GLY A 111 -5.44 -15.59 5.83
CA GLY A 111 -4.50 -16.18 6.75
C GLY A 111 -4.85 -15.88 8.21
N GLU A 112 -4.08 -16.50 9.10
CA GLU A 112 -4.20 -16.22 10.53
C GLU A 112 -3.73 -14.79 10.83
N GLN A 113 -4.48 -14.10 11.68
CA GLN A 113 -4.09 -12.77 12.17
C GLN A 113 -2.89 -12.91 13.12
N VAL A 114 -1.81 -12.24 12.79
CA VAL A 114 -0.56 -12.30 13.54
C VAL A 114 0.00 -10.91 13.81
N ARG A 115 0.83 -10.82 14.86
CA ARG A 115 1.62 -9.63 15.16
C ARG A 115 3.09 -9.96 15.04
N VAL A 116 3.84 -9.09 14.40
CA VAL A 116 5.30 -9.21 14.30
C VAL A 116 5.94 -8.87 15.64
N ILE A 117 6.79 -9.75 16.13
CA ILE A 117 7.47 -9.62 17.44
C ILE A 117 8.98 -9.43 17.33
N LYS A 118 9.55 -9.62 16.16
CA LYS A 118 11.00 -9.48 15.89
C LYS A 118 11.24 -8.74 14.59
N GLY A 119 12.37 -8.05 14.54
CA GLY A 119 12.85 -7.37 13.33
C GLY A 119 12.25 -5.98 13.12
N PRO A 120 12.50 -5.37 11.95
CA PRO A 120 12.12 -3.99 11.67
C PRO A 120 10.61 -3.74 11.69
N LEU A 121 9.80 -4.76 11.41
CA LEU A 121 8.33 -4.65 11.38
C LEU A 121 7.66 -4.97 12.71
N THR A 122 8.41 -5.04 13.80
CA THR A 122 7.84 -5.33 15.13
C THR A 122 6.66 -4.43 15.44
N GLY A 123 5.54 -5.03 15.84
CA GLY A 123 4.28 -4.34 16.13
C GLY A 123 3.28 -4.36 14.98
N LEU A 124 3.71 -4.64 13.75
CA LEU A 124 2.79 -4.75 12.62
C LEU A 124 1.82 -5.93 12.82
N VAL A 125 0.55 -5.68 12.61
CA VAL A 125 -0.50 -6.70 12.58
C VAL A 125 -0.90 -6.94 11.13
N GLY A 126 -0.97 -8.21 10.74
CA GLY A 126 -1.37 -8.62 9.41
C GLY A 126 -1.78 -10.08 9.38
N GLU A 127 -1.92 -10.62 8.18
CA GLU A 127 -2.24 -12.03 7.97
C GLU A 127 -0.97 -12.80 7.62
N LEU A 128 -0.77 -13.94 8.25
CA LEU A 128 0.28 -14.86 7.84
C LEU A 128 -0.23 -15.69 6.66
N VAL A 129 0.40 -15.56 5.52
CA VAL A 129 0.02 -16.23 4.28
C VAL A 129 1.19 -16.99 3.69
N ASN A 130 0.91 -17.96 2.84
CA ASN A 130 1.92 -18.68 2.07
C ASN A 130 1.75 -18.33 0.59
N VAL A 131 2.80 -17.82 -0.03
CA VAL A 131 2.82 -17.47 -1.44
C VAL A 131 4.04 -18.13 -2.06
N ASP A 132 3.81 -19.00 -3.04
CA ASP A 132 4.87 -19.75 -3.74
C ASP A 132 5.82 -20.50 -2.78
N GLY A 133 5.26 -21.10 -1.73
CA GLY A 133 6.02 -21.87 -0.74
C GLY A 133 6.74 -21.05 0.32
N LYS A 134 6.60 -19.72 0.31
CA LYS A 134 7.22 -18.82 1.28
C LYS A 134 6.18 -18.21 2.22
N SER A 135 6.53 -18.16 3.50
CA SER A 135 5.74 -17.46 4.51
C SER A 135 5.90 -15.95 4.34
N LYS A 136 4.79 -15.25 4.27
CA LYS A 136 4.74 -13.80 4.15
C LYS A 136 3.73 -13.22 5.13
N ILE A 137 3.99 -11.99 5.57
CA ILE A 137 2.97 -11.19 6.21
C ILE A 137 2.26 -10.36 5.14
N ALA A 138 0.93 -10.34 5.18
CA ALA A 138 0.11 -9.63 4.23
C ALA A 138 -0.73 -8.56 4.93
N VAL A 139 -0.75 -7.38 4.36
CA VAL A 139 -1.69 -6.31 4.71
C VAL A 139 -2.71 -6.21 3.58
N ARG A 140 -3.96 -6.51 3.91
CA ARG A 140 -5.05 -6.50 2.95
C ARG A 140 -5.56 -5.08 2.75
N LEU A 141 -5.64 -4.67 1.48
CA LEU A 141 -6.20 -3.39 1.07
C LEU A 141 -7.46 -3.66 0.25
N ASN A 142 -8.57 -3.07 0.65
CA ASN A 142 -9.84 -3.24 -0.08
C ASN A 142 -9.65 -2.93 -1.57
N MET A 143 -10.09 -3.84 -2.44
CA MET A 143 -10.03 -3.78 -3.90
C MET A 143 -8.64 -3.91 -4.54
N LEU A 144 -7.57 -3.68 -3.80
CA LEU A 144 -6.22 -3.63 -4.36
C LEU A 144 -5.44 -4.92 -4.16
N GLY A 145 -5.95 -5.84 -3.34
CA GLY A 145 -5.26 -7.06 -2.98
C GLY A 145 -4.45 -6.92 -1.70
N CYS A 146 -3.32 -7.60 -1.64
CA CYS A 146 -2.48 -7.63 -0.44
C CYS A 146 -1.08 -7.10 -0.72
N ALA A 147 -0.60 -6.24 0.17
CA ALA A 147 0.81 -5.91 0.26
C ALA A 147 1.50 -6.98 1.08
N CYS A 148 2.51 -7.62 0.53
CA CYS A 148 3.18 -8.76 1.13
C CYS A 148 4.68 -8.55 1.23
N VAL A 149 5.25 -9.06 2.30
CA VAL A 149 6.70 -9.12 2.50
C VAL A 149 7.07 -10.44 3.17
N ASP A 150 8.24 -10.97 2.85
CA ASP A 150 8.72 -12.21 3.44
C ASP A 150 8.79 -12.10 4.96
N MET A 151 8.28 -13.11 5.67
CA MET A 151 8.22 -13.11 7.12
C MET A 151 8.45 -14.52 7.65
N PRO A 152 9.57 -14.76 8.37
CA PRO A 152 9.81 -16.04 9.03
C PRO A 152 8.73 -16.32 10.09
N ILE A 153 8.28 -17.55 10.19
CA ILE A 153 7.20 -17.94 11.14
C ILE A 153 7.60 -17.64 12.59
N GLY A 154 8.88 -17.77 12.94
CA GLY A 154 9.38 -17.47 14.28
C GLY A 154 9.36 -15.97 14.66
N TYR A 155 9.02 -15.09 13.72
CA TYR A 155 8.99 -13.64 13.94
C TYR A 155 7.59 -13.10 14.27
N VAL A 156 6.59 -13.96 14.31
CA VAL A 156 5.18 -13.58 14.51
C VAL A 156 4.54 -14.38 15.62
N GLU A 157 3.51 -13.83 16.22
CA GLU A 157 2.64 -14.50 17.18
C GLU A 157 1.17 -14.29 16.80
N PRO A 158 0.28 -15.26 17.09
CA PRO A 158 -1.15 -15.09 16.86
C PRO A 158 -1.70 -13.90 17.63
N VAL A 159 -2.56 -13.11 16.98
CA VAL A 159 -3.34 -12.08 17.67
C VAL A 159 -4.55 -12.74 18.32
N LYS A 160 -4.61 -12.68 19.66
CA LYS A 160 -5.74 -13.19 20.40
C LYS A 160 -6.94 -12.28 20.17
N THR A 161 -8.00 -12.85 19.60
CA THR A 161 -9.29 -12.19 19.56
C THR A 161 -9.89 -12.24 20.95
N VAL A 162 -10.08 -11.09 21.56
CA VAL A 162 -10.85 -11.02 22.81
C VAL A 162 -12.32 -11.19 22.44
N VAL A 163 -12.87 -12.30 22.84
CA VAL A 163 -14.29 -12.60 22.65
C VAL A 163 -15.09 -11.96 23.79
#